data_2d2e3ee35fc8e1ed5f7bd893a789573c
#
_entry.id   2d2e3ee35fc8e1ed5f7bd893a789573c
#
_cell.length_a   1.000
_cell.length_b   1.000
_cell.length_c   1.000
_cell.angle_alpha   90.00
_cell.angle_beta   90.00
_cell.angle_gamma   90.00
#
_symmetry.space_group_name_H-M   'P 1'
#
loop_
_entity.id
_entity.type
_entity.pdbx_description
1 polymer ?
#
loop_
_entity_poly.entity_id
_entity_poly.type
_entity_poly.pdbx_seq_one_letter_code
_entity_poly.pdbx_strand_id
1 'polypeptide(L)'
;ACWNPVLFQIPGGDLILFYKIGLNVGDWTGWLVRSKDGGKTWGKREVLPEGFLGPIKNKPEYINGRIICPSSREGKGGWRIHFEYSDDKGKTWKTTESVPAELSVPTQNRKKGGINVDDQEAGEAIQGEGAQPILAIQPSILKHKDGRLQVLCRTRNAKIATSWSSDNGETWSKVTLSNVPNNNSGTDAVTMSDGRHILIYNHFSTLSGTPKGPRTPLCVAISEDGINWKPILTLEDSPISQYSYPSIIQGKDGKLHAIYTWRRQRIKYTEIDLSKIK
;
A
#
# COMPACT_ATOMS: atom_id res chain seq x y z
N ALA A 1 21.14 -3.33 1.50
CA ALA A 1 19.87 -4.01 1.79
C ALA A 1 18.90 -3.79 0.64
N CYS A 2 18.00 -4.74 0.40
CA CYS A 2 16.91 -4.64 -0.58
C CYS A 2 15.57 -4.60 0.16
N TRP A 3 14.64 -3.77 -0.36
CA TRP A 3 13.37 -3.47 0.30
C TRP A 3 12.19 -3.56 -0.65
N ASN A 4 11.03 -3.91 -0.10
CA ASN A 4 9.71 -3.80 -0.72
C ASN A 4 9.66 -4.31 -2.17
N PRO A 5 9.91 -5.60 -2.44
CA PRO A 5 9.75 -6.16 -3.77
C PRO A 5 8.29 -6.12 -4.20
N VAL A 6 8.04 -5.70 -5.44
CA VAL A 6 6.70 -5.64 -6.04
C VAL A 6 6.75 -6.24 -7.44
N LEU A 7 5.99 -7.29 -7.66
CA LEU A 7 5.82 -7.89 -8.98
C LEU A 7 4.65 -7.24 -9.71
N PHE A 8 4.85 -6.98 -10.99
CA PHE A 8 3.83 -6.43 -11.86
C PHE A 8 3.93 -7.00 -13.27
N GLN A 9 2.84 -7.60 -13.75
CA GLN A 9 2.74 -8.09 -15.12
C GLN A 9 2.14 -7.01 -16.03
N ILE A 10 2.91 -6.50 -16.97
CA ILE A 10 2.36 -5.64 -18.04
C ILE A 10 1.46 -6.52 -18.92
N PRO A 11 0.19 -6.12 -19.17
CA PRO A 11 -0.67 -6.86 -20.10
C PRO A 11 -0.02 -7.02 -21.50
N GLY A 12 0.17 -8.26 -21.92
CA GLY A 12 0.86 -8.55 -23.19
C GLY A 12 2.33 -8.13 -23.26
N GLY A 13 2.99 -7.94 -22.12
CA GLY A 13 4.37 -7.47 -22.03
C GLY A 13 5.18 -8.19 -20.96
N ASP A 14 6.24 -7.53 -20.50
CA ASP A 14 7.19 -8.06 -19.53
C ASP A 14 6.57 -8.17 -18.13
N LEU A 15 7.02 -9.17 -17.37
CA LEU A 15 6.88 -9.19 -15.92
C LEU A 15 8.00 -8.34 -15.32
N ILE A 16 7.64 -7.35 -14.50
CA ILE A 16 8.60 -6.46 -13.84
C ILE A 16 8.65 -6.79 -12.34
N LEU A 17 9.85 -6.86 -11.80
CA LEU A 17 10.09 -6.85 -10.36
C LEU A 17 10.70 -5.49 -9.99
N PHE A 18 9.95 -4.67 -9.28
CA PHE A 18 10.44 -3.44 -8.65
C PHE A 18 10.99 -3.73 -7.26
N TYR A 19 12.02 -3.02 -6.85
CA TYR A 19 12.59 -3.10 -5.50
C TYR A 19 13.40 -1.84 -5.18
N LYS A 20 13.77 -1.66 -3.93
CA LYS A 20 14.58 -0.53 -3.47
C LYS A 20 15.91 -1.04 -2.92
N ILE A 21 16.95 -0.24 -3.11
CA ILE A 21 18.26 -0.49 -2.52
C ILE A 21 18.65 0.73 -1.68
N GLY A 22 19.09 0.49 -0.45
CA GLY A 22 19.56 1.50 0.49
C GLY A 22 19.64 0.95 1.90
N LEU A 23 20.34 1.66 2.79
CA LEU A 23 20.47 1.28 4.21
C LEU A 23 19.23 1.70 5.00
N ASN A 24 18.75 2.92 4.73
CA ASN A 24 17.59 3.51 5.38
C ASN A 24 16.57 3.99 4.36
N VAL A 25 15.34 4.24 4.79
CA VAL A 25 14.25 4.72 3.93
C VAL A 25 14.62 6.01 3.17
N GLY A 26 15.38 6.91 3.83
CA GLY A 26 15.84 8.17 3.22
C GLY A 26 16.89 7.99 2.13
N ASP A 27 17.57 6.83 2.10
CA ASP A 27 18.67 6.54 1.16
C ASP A 27 18.22 5.63 0.02
N TRP A 28 16.94 5.31 -0.07
CA TRP A 28 16.44 4.38 -1.07
C TRP A 28 16.59 4.92 -2.48
N THR A 29 17.08 4.06 -3.36
CA THR A 29 17.03 4.20 -4.81
C THR A 29 16.08 3.17 -5.38
N GLY A 30 15.32 3.54 -6.40
CA GLY A 30 14.38 2.64 -7.09
C GLY A 30 15.08 1.82 -8.16
N TRP A 31 14.77 0.54 -8.22
CA TRP A 31 15.31 -0.41 -9.18
C TRP A 31 14.22 -1.31 -9.73
N LEU A 32 14.46 -1.80 -10.93
CA LEU A 32 13.62 -2.83 -11.53
C LEU A 32 14.46 -3.86 -12.30
N VAL A 33 13.85 -5.00 -12.54
CA VAL A 33 14.35 -6.04 -13.45
C VAL A 33 13.18 -6.65 -14.19
N ARG A 34 13.39 -7.01 -15.46
CA ARG A 34 12.34 -7.53 -16.35
C ARG A 34 12.55 -9.00 -16.66
N SER A 35 11.44 -9.70 -16.78
CA SER A 35 11.39 -11.06 -17.33
C SER A 35 10.44 -11.09 -18.54
N LYS A 36 10.89 -11.73 -19.62
CA LYS A 36 10.11 -11.93 -20.85
C LYS A 36 9.44 -13.29 -20.93
N ASP A 37 9.71 -14.16 -19.97
CA ASP A 37 9.32 -15.58 -19.97
C ASP A 37 8.50 -15.97 -18.71
N GLY A 38 7.83 -14.97 -18.10
CA GLY A 38 6.97 -15.19 -16.94
C GLY A 38 7.73 -15.47 -15.64
N GLY A 39 8.94 -14.92 -15.50
CA GLY A 39 9.74 -15.02 -14.28
C GLY A 39 10.73 -16.19 -14.27
N LYS A 40 10.88 -16.92 -15.36
CA LYS A 40 11.86 -18.03 -15.45
C LYS A 40 13.29 -17.50 -15.55
N THR A 41 13.49 -16.45 -16.35
CA THR A 41 14.77 -15.74 -16.45
C THR A 41 14.56 -14.24 -16.27
N TRP A 42 15.61 -13.56 -15.79
CA TRP A 42 15.57 -12.14 -15.49
C TRP A 42 16.71 -11.43 -16.20
N GLY A 43 16.37 -10.27 -16.78
CA GLY A 43 17.32 -9.42 -17.50
C GLY A 43 18.30 -8.67 -16.60
N LYS A 44 18.93 -7.65 -17.14
CA LYS A 44 19.80 -6.76 -16.38
C LYS A 44 18.96 -5.89 -15.44
N ARG A 45 19.54 -5.53 -14.29
CA ARG A 45 18.96 -4.57 -13.37
C ARG A 45 18.97 -3.16 -13.98
N GLU A 46 17.88 -2.46 -13.85
CA GLU A 46 17.69 -1.10 -14.33
C GLU A 46 17.45 -0.20 -13.11
N VAL A 47 18.15 0.92 -13.03
CA VAL A 47 17.90 1.95 -12.01
C VAL A 47 16.80 2.88 -12.51
N LEU A 48 15.85 3.23 -11.65
CA LEU A 48 14.89 4.29 -11.95
C LEU A 48 15.57 5.66 -11.91
N PRO A 49 15.02 6.68 -12.58
CA PRO A 49 15.58 8.03 -12.51
C PRO A 49 15.74 8.52 -11.07
N GLU A 50 16.63 9.47 -10.84
CA GLU A 50 16.84 10.03 -9.51
C GLU A 50 15.54 10.58 -8.93
N GLY A 51 15.28 10.27 -7.66
CA GLY A 51 14.05 10.64 -6.94
C GLY A 51 12.84 9.74 -7.20
N PHE A 52 12.96 8.72 -8.07
CA PHE A 52 11.92 7.73 -8.31
C PHE A 52 12.17 6.45 -7.51
N LEU A 53 11.11 5.89 -6.94
CA LEU A 53 11.15 4.64 -6.16
C LEU A 53 10.32 3.53 -6.79
N GLY A 54 9.52 3.85 -7.80
CA GLY A 54 8.51 2.93 -8.31
C GLY A 54 7.38 2.69 -7.28
N PRO A 55 6.65 1.58 -7.39
CA PRO A 55 5.59 1.26 -6.43
C PRO A 55 6.23 1.02 -5.06
N ILE A 56 5.80 1.79 -4.06
CA ILE A 56 6.49 1.75 -2.74
C ILE A 56 6.31 0.43 -2.01
N LYS A 57 5.14 -0.19 -2.12
CA LYS A 57 4.81 -1.48 -1.51
C LYS A 57 3.72 -2.24 -2.28
N ASN A 58 2.67 -1.55 -2.69
CA ASN A 58 1.51 -2.15 -3.32
C ASN A 58 1.68 -2.15 -4.85
N LYS A 59 0.98 -3.07 -5.50
CA LYS A 59 1.12 -3.31 -6.93
C LYS A 59 0.70 -2.12 -7.78
N PRO A 60 1.39 -1.86 -8.90
CA PRO A 60 0.94 -0.94 -9.94
C PRO A 60 -0.38 -1.39 -10.57
N GLU A 61 -1.04 -0.46 -11.25
CA GLU A 61 -2.15 -0.72 -12.15
C GLU A 61 -1.81 -0.31 -13.59
N TYR A 62 -2.38 -1.03 -14.56
CA TYR A 62 -2.27 -0.69 -15.97
C TYR A 62 -3.60 -0.17 -16.47
N ILE A 63 -3.63 1.11 -16.85
CA ILE A 63 -4.86 1.84 -17.17
C ILE A 63 -4.65 2.62 -18.45
N ASN A 64 -5.42 2.31 -19.48
CA ASN A 64 -5.38 3.02 -20.77
C ASN A 64 -3.96 3.17 -21.36
N GLY A 65 -3.13 2.14 -21.25
CA GLY A 65 -1.75 2.14 -21.76
C GLY A 65 -0.70 2.66 -20.77
N ARG A 66 -1.12 3.21 -19.63
CA ARG A 66 -0.28 3.77 -18.57
C ARG A 66 -0.04 2.78 -17.43
N ILE A 67 1.20 2.61 -17.02
CA ILE A 67 1.56 1.99 -15.75
C ILE A 67 1.49 3.08 -14.68
N ILE A 68 0.69 2.88 -13.63
CA ILE A 68 0.61 3.78 -12.48
C ILE A 68 1.15 3.07 -11.25
N CYS A 69 2.27 3.54 -10.72
CA CYS A 69 2.91 3.03 -9.52
C CYS A 69 2.45 3.85 -8.30
N PRO A 70 1.75 3.22 -7.34
CA PRO A 70 1.40 3.89 -6.09
C PRO A 70 2.64 4.06 -5.23
N SER A 71 3.08 5.29 -5.03
CA SER A 71 4.30 5.62 -4.31
C SER A 71 4.04 6.52 -3.10
N SER A 72 5.02 6.68 -2.25
CA SER A 72 4.98 7.59 -1.11
C SER A 72 6.37 8.02 -0.69
N ARG A 73 6.45 9.19 -0.07
CA ARG A 73 7.66 9.72 0.56
C ARG A 73 7.51 9.70 2.07
N GLU A 74 8.58 9.27 2.73
CA GLU A 74 8.69 9.21 4.18
C GLU A 74 9.94 9.99 4.57
N GLY A 75 9.80 11.14 5.23
CA GLY A 75 10.96 11.97 5.56
C GLY A 75 10.58 13.23 6.32
N LYS A 76 11.45 14.24 6.32
CA LYS A 76 11.28 15.51 7.06
C LYS A 76 9.97 16.26 6.74
N GLY A 77 9.40 16.09 5.53
CA GLY A 77 8.11 16.63 5.15
C GLY A 77 6.89 15.83 5.64
N GLY A 78 7.10 14.76 6.41
CA GLY A 78 6.06 13.82 6.82
C GLY A 78 5.70 12.81 5.73
N TRP A 79 4.71 11.98 6.03
CA TRP A 79 4.21 10.97 5.10
C TRP A 79 3.29 11.60 4.06
N ARG A 80 3.61 11.39 2.77
CA ARG A 80 2.83 11.90 1.63
C ARG A 80 2.78 10.85 0.54
N ILE A 81 1.61 10.65 -0.04
CA ILE A 81 1.44 9.81 -1.23
C ILE A 81 1.68 10.65 -2.49
N HIS A 82 2.17 10.01 -3.52
CA HIS A 82 2.28 10.49 -4.89
C HIS A 82 2.24 9.30 -5.84
N PHE A 83 2.23 9.54 -7.12
CA PHE A 83 2.21 8.49 -8.13
C PHE A 83 3.35 8.69 -9.11
N GLU A 84 3.98 7.59 -9.46
CA GLU A 84 4.96 7.54 -10.52
C GLU A 84 4.38 6.73 -11.68
N TYR A 85 4.48 7.23 -12.89
CA TYR A 85 3.81 6.60 -14.02
C TYR A 85 4.66 6.55 -15.28
N SER A 86 4.33 5.61 -16.16
CA SER A 86 4.97 5.42 -17.46
C SER A 86 3.91 5.16 -18.52
N ASP A 87 4.00 5.89 -19.62
CA ASP A 87 3.13 5.77 -20.80
C ASP A 87 3.75 4.89 -21.91
N ASP A 88 4.97 4.39 -21.69
CA ASP A 88 5.77 3.64 -22.67
C ASP A 88 6.26 2.28 -22.15
N LYS A 89 5.45 1.64 -21.31
CA LYS A 89 5.72 0.32 -20.71
C LYS A 89 6.96 0.32 -19.79
N GLY A 90 7.19 1.44 -19.09
CA GLY A 90 8.24 1.57 -18.09
C GLY A 90 9.62 1.89 -18.67
N LYS A 91 9.71 2.47 -19.88
CA LYS A 91 10.98 2.95 -20.44
C LYS A 91 11.31 4.33 -19.91
N THR A 92 10.32 5.21 -19.84
CA THR A 92 10.44 6.54 -19.22
C THR A 92 9.43 6.70 -18.09
N TRP A 93 9.75 7.56 -17.13
CA TRP A 93 8.98 7.73 -15.91
C TRP A 93 8.69 9.20 -15.65
N LYS A 94 7.49 9.45 -15.15
CA LYS A 94 7.01 10.76 -14.68
C LYS A 94 6.46 10.61 -13.27
N THR A 95 6.36 11.70 -12.54
CA THR A 95 5.79 11.72 -11.18
C THR A 95 4.74 12.80 -11.05
N THR A 96 3.73 12.55 -10.24
CA THR A 96 2.81 13.59 -9.80
C THR A 96 3.41 14.38 -8.64
N GLU A 97 2.88 15.55 -8.37
CA GLU A 97 3.09 16.20 -7.08
C GLU A 97 2.54 15.34 -5.94
N SER A 98 3.00 15.60 -4.72
CA SER A 98 2.43 14.97 -3.53
C SER A 98 0.96 15.35 -3.39
N VAL A 99 0.10 14.35 -3.18
CA VAL A 99 -1.34 14.56 -3.03
C VAL A 99 -1.62 15.37 -1.76
N PRO A 100 -2.34 16.51 -1.85
CA PRO A 100 -2.72 17.27 -0.68
C PRO A 100 -3.56 16.44 0.30
N ALA A 101 -3.49 16.73 1.59
CA ALA A 101 -4.23 16.04 2.61
C ALA A 101 -5.07 17.01 3.45
N GLU A 102 -6.25 16.55 3.90
CA GLU A 102 -7.02 17.27 4.91
C GLU A 102 -6.29 17.31 6.26
N LEU A 103 -6.68 18.25 7.09
CA LEU A 103 -6.18 18.34 8.45
C LEU A 103 -6.91 17.34 9.35
N SER A 104 -6.18 16.67 10.19
CA SER A 104 -6.72 15.77 11.21
C SER A 104 -5.89 15.88 12.48
N VAL A 105 -6.53 15.68 13.63
CA VAL A 105 -5.77 15.57 14.88
C VAL A 105 -5.09 14.21 14.90
N PRO A 106 -3.75 14.14 14.99
CA PRO A 106 -3.06 12.87 15.10
C PRO A 106 -3.47 12.14 16.38
N THR A 107 -3.81 10.86 16.28
CA THR A 107 -4.10 10.03 17.46
C THR A 107 -2.84 9.65 18.25
N GLN A 108 -1.69 10.17 17.85
CA GLN A 108 -0.37 9.70 18.29
C GLN A 108 0.49 10.85 18.80
N ASN A 109 0.37 11.14 20.11
CA ASN A 109 1.39 11.94 20.80
C ASN A 109 2.52 10.99 21.25
N ARG A 110 3.71 11.13 20.70
CA ARG A 110 4.90 10.41 21.17
C ARG A 110 5.33 10.94 22.53
N LYS A 111 5.26 10.12 23.59
CA LYS A 111 6.11 10.37 24.76
C LYS A 111 7.56 10.02 24.40
N LYS A 112 8.49 10.96 24.60
CA LYS A 112 9.95 10.70 24.50
C LYS A 112 10.32 9.55 25.44
N GLY A 113 10.98 8.52 24.92
CA GLY A 113 11.64 7.52 25.74
C GLY A 113 11.26 6.08 25.40
N GLY A 114 11.94 5.48 24.47
CA GLY A 114 11.88 4.05 24.16
C GLY A 114 12.52 3.76 22.82
N ILE A 115 13.72 3.19 22.83
CA ILE A 115 14.38 2.70 21.62
C ILE A 115 13.71 1.36 21.29
N ASN A 116 12.85 1.34 20.29
CA ASN A 116 12.37 0.09 19.68
C ASN A 116 13.06 -0.07 18.32
N VAL A 117 13.59 -1.25 18.07
CA VAL A 117 14.25 -1.61 16.80
C VAL A 117 13.32 -1.43 15.59
N ASP A 118 12.01 -1.42 15.81
CA ASP A 118 10.97 -1.14 14.81
C ASP A 118 10.78 0.37 14.50
N ASP A 119 11.43 1.27 15.22
CA ASP A 119 11.26 2.72 15.06
C ASP A 119 12.01 3.30 13.85
N GLN A 120 12.91 2.54 13.21
CA GLN A 120 13.56 2.97 11.96
C GLN A 120 12.57 3.12 10.80
N GLU A 121 11.42 2.46 10.84
CA GLU A 121 10.33 2.65 9.88
C GLU A 121 9.38 3.79 10.25
N ALA A 122 9.50 4.33 11.44
CA ALA A 122 8.59 5.32 11.98
C ALA A 122 9.14 6.73 11.83
N GLY A 123 9.42 7.25 10.67
CA GLY A 123 9.90 8.64 10.46
C GLY A 123 9.68 9.60 11.65
N GLU A 124 10.35 10.72 11.71
CA GLU A 124 10.37 11.64 12.85
C GLU A 124 8.98 11.92 13.43
N ALA A 125 8.85 11.98 14.72
CA ALA A 125 7.61 12.31 15.43
C ALA A 125 7.14 13.71 15.02
N ILE A 126 5.85 13.82 14.70
CA ILE A 126 5.24 15.14 14.53
C ILE A 126 5.21 15.80 15.91
N GLN A 127 5.93 16.88 16.05
CA GLN A 127 5.82 17.76 17.21
C GLN A 127 4.76 18.81 16.89
N GLY A 128 3.65 18.82 17.63
CA GLY A 128 2.63 19.85 17.52
C GLY A 128 1.34 19.43 18.21
N GLU A 129 0.79 20.32 19.01
CA GLU A 129 -0.59 20.29 19.45
C GLU A 129 -1.44 20.92 18.33
N GLY A 130 -2.46 20.21 17.84
CA GLY A 130 -3.40 20.71 16.85
C GLY A 130 -3.59 19.83 15.62
N ALA A 131 -4.43 20.27 14.73
CA ALA A 131 -4.72 19.55 13.49
C ALA A 131 -3.53 19.63 12.51
N GLN A 132 -3.09 18.48 12.02
CA GLN A 132 -1.99 18.33 11.08
C GLN A 132 -2.49 17.65 9.80
N PRO A 133 -1.85 17.82 8.66
CA PRO A 133 -2.20 17.06 7.48
C PRO A 133 -2.19 15.55 7.75
N ILE A 134 -3.19 14.83 7.24
CA ILE A 134 -3.25 13.36 7.34
C ILE A 134 -1.95 12.76 6.78
N LEU A 135 -1.33 11.91 7.57
CA LEU A 135 -0.08 11.24 7.21
C LEU A 135 -0.39 9.88 6.58
N ALA A 136 -0.27 9.80 5.28
CA ALA A 136 -0.62 8.61 4.51
C ALA A 136 0.54 8.13 3.64
N ILE A 137 0.72 6.79 3.59
CA ILE A 137 1.71 6.10 2.74
C ILE A 137 1.14 4.81 2.19
N GLN A 138 1.90 4.19 1.28
CA GLN A 138 1.66 2.84 0.76
C GLN A 138 0.24 2.71 0.16
N PRO A 139 -0.13 3.54 -0.82
CA PRO A 139 -1.44 3.47 -1.44
C PRO A 139 -1.66 2.15 -2.20
N SER A 140 -2.87 1.58 -2.13
CA SER A 140 -3.38 0.52 -3.02
C SER A 140 -4.41 1.12 -3.95
N ILE A 141 -4.28 0.90 -5.26
CA ILE A 141 -5.20 1.44 -6.27
C ILE A 141 -6.38 0.50 -6.47
N LEU A 142 -7.59 1.04 -6.44
CA LEU A 142 -8.84 0.39 -6.84
C LEU A 142 -9.39 1.04 -8.11
N LYS A 143 -9.97 0.22 -8.99
CA LYS A 143 -10.60 0.65 -10.25
C LYS A 143 -12.10 0.52 -10.14
N HIS A 144 -12.82 1.62 -10.29
CA HIS A 144 -14.28 1.63 -10.24
C HIS A 144 -14.89 1.43 -11.63
N LYS A 145 -16.12 0.88 -11.69
CA LYS A 145 -16.85 0.63 -12.95
C LYS A 145 -17.17 1.90 -13.74
N ASP A 146 -17.23 3.04 -13.06
CA ASP A 146 -17.45 4.37 -13.66
C ASP A 146 -16.15 5.02 -14.20
N GLY A 147 -15.03 4.30 -14.17
CA GLY A 147 -13.73 4.75 -14.65
C GLY A 147 -12.91 5.52 -13.62
N ARG A 148 -13.47 5.87 -12.45
CA ARG A 148 -12.70 6.51 -11.38
C ARG A 148 -11.69 5.54 -10.76
N LEU A 149 -10.62 6.10 -10.25
CA LEU A 149 -9.64 5.43 -9.41
C LEU A 149 -9.81 5.88 -7.97
N GLN A 150 -9.54 4.98 -7.05
CA GLN A 150 -9.48 5.26 -5.63
C GLN A 150 -8.20 4.67 -5.06
N VAL A 151 -7.64 5.30 -4.05
CA VAL A 151 -6.57 4.68 -3.25
C VAL A 151 -6.98 4.51 -1.81
N LEU A 152 -6.50 3.40 -1.22
CA LEU A 152 -6.55 3.13 0.21
C LEU A 152 -5.13 3.14 0.77
N CYS A 153 -4.90 3.90 1.83
CA CYS A 153 -3.57 4.18 2.35
C CYS A 153 -3.45 3.84 3.84
N ARG A 154 -2.29 3.28 4.22
CA ARG A 154 -1.85 3.23 5.61
C ARG A 154 -1.69 4.63 6.18
N THR A 155 -2.09 4.84 7.43
CA THR A 155 -1.94 6.13 8.09
C THR A 155 -1.38 6.03 9.51
N ARG A 156 -1.03 7.20 10.06
CA ARG A 156 -0.83 7.41 11.49
C ARG A 156 -2.08 7.98 12.20
N ASN A 157 -3.20 8.05 11.51
CA ASN A 157 -4.42 8.71 11.97
C ASN A 157 -5.52 7.71 12.40
N ALA A 158 -5.15 6.49 12.81
CA ALA A 158 -6.01 5.43 13.33
C ALA A 158 -7.04 4.87 12.34
N LYS A 159 -7.14 5.41 11.14
CA LYS A 159 -8.06 5.00 10.07
C LYS A 159 -7.31 4.91 8.76
N ILE A 160 -7.77 4.08 7.84
CA ILE A 160 -7.31 4.07 6.46
C ILE A 160 -7.67 5.41 5.82
N ALA A 161 -6.74 5.98 5.05
CA ALA A 161 -7.03 7.17 4.25
C ALA A 161 -7.37 6.78 2.81
N THR A 162 -8.09 7.67 2.14
CA THR A 162 -8.51 7.51 0.75
C THR A 162 -8.33 8.80 -0.03
N SER A 163 -8.15 8.66 -1.34
CA SER A 163 -8.16 9.75 -2.32
C SER A 163 -8.68 9.20 -3.64
N TRP A 164 -9.23 10.07 -4.49
CA TRP A 164 -9.92 9.72 -5.72
C TRP A 164 -9.36 10.47 -6.92
N SER A 165 -9.35 9.80 -8.08
CA SER A 165 -9.01 10.38 -9.37
C SER A 165 -10.11 10.07 -10.38
N SER A 166 -10.43 11.05 -11.24
CA SER A 166 -11.38 10.92 -12.37
C SER A 166 -10.72 11.13 -13.74
N ASP A 167 -9.39 11.24 -13.77
CA ASP A 167 -8.61 11.57 -14.97
C ASP A 167 -7.46 10.56 -15.20
N ASN A 168 -7.72 9.29 -14.96
CA ASN A 168 -6.74 8.20 -15.11
C ASN A 168 -5.47 8.38 -14.24
N GLY A 169 -5.61 8.95 -13.04
CA GLY A 169 -4.54 9.09 -12.07
C GLY A 169 -3.60 10.27 -12.29
N GLU A 170 -3.99 11.26 -13.13
CA GLU A 170 -3.21 12.48 -13.32
C GLU A 170 -3.35 13.41 -12.13
N THR A 171 -4.57 13.62 -11.65
CA THR A 171 -4.83 14.39 -10.44
C THR A 171 -5.65 13.59 -9.44
N TRP A 172 -5.51 13.95 -8.17
CA TRP A 172 -6.11 13.24 -7.05
C TRP A 172 -6.78 14.24 -6.10
N SER A 173 -7.93 13.85 -5.56
CA SER A 173 -8.60 14.61 -4.52
C SER A 173 -7.74 14.71 -3.27
N LYS A 174 -8.02 15.64 -2.36
CA LYS A 174 -7.36 15.66 -1.05
C LYS A 174 -7.51 14.31 -0.35
N VAL A 175 -6.44 13.86 0.29
CA VAL A 175 -6.47 12.68 1.15
C VAL A 175 -7.39 12.92 2.32
N THR A 176 -8.37 12.04 2.52
CA THR A 176 -9.35 12.08 3.62
C THR A 176 -9.31 10.76 4.41
N LEU A 177 -9.89 10.73 5.61
CA LEU A 177 -10.00 9.49 6.39
C LEU A 177 -11.28 8.74 6.04
N SER A 178 -11.16 7.43 5.87
CA SER A 178 -12.30 6.51 5.75
C SER A 178 -12.85 6.11 7.14
N ASN A 179 -13.89 5.26 7.16
CA ASN A 179 -14.40 4.67 8.39
C ASN A 179 -13.67 3.39 8.82
N VAL A 180 -12.77 2.87 7.98
CA VAL A 180 -12.03 1.62 8.23
C VAL A 180 -10.87 1.88 9.20
N PRO A 181 -10.72 1.10 10.28
CA PRO A 181 -9.62 1.29 11.22
C PRO A 181 -8.27 0.96 10.59
N ASN A 182 -7.22 1.62 11.03
CA ASN A 182 -5.83 1.30 10.71
C ASN A 182 -4.95 1.47 11.95
N ASN A 183 -4.18 0.46 12.23
CA ASN A 183 -3.26 0.38 13.37
C ASN A 183 -1.85 0.86 13.05
N ASN A 184 -1.69 1.68 12.01
CA ASN A 184 -0.40 2.05 11.43
C ASN A 184 0.36 0.81 10.90
N SER A 185 -0.34 -0.05 10.18
CA SER A 185 0.24 -1.20 9.48
C SER A 185 -0.10 -1.15 7.99
N GLY A 186 0.79 -1.70 7.17
CA GLY A 186 0.57 -1.80 5.73
C GLY A 186 -0.66 -2.63 5.41
N THR A 187 -1.40 -2.21 4.42
CA THR A 187 -2.58 -2.88 3.86
C THR A 187 -2.37 -3.18 2.39
N ASP A 188 -3.20 -3.99 1.78
CA ASP A 188 -3.30 -4.11 0.33
C ASP A 188 -4.75 -4.31 -0.07
N ALA A 189 -5.08 -3.88 -1.29
CA ALA A 189 -6.42 -4.00 -1.83
C ALA A 189 -6.39 -4.36 -3.32
N VAL A 190 -7.48 -4.94 -3.82
CA VAL A 190 -7.65 -5.32 -5.23
C VAL A 190 -9.10 -5.13 -5.64
N THR A 191 -9.32 -4.67 -6.88
CA THR A 191 -10.63 -4.73 -7.53
C THR A 191 -10.74 -6.07 -8.26
N MET A 192 -11.79 -6.82 -7.95
CA MET A 192 -12.09 -8.10 -8.58
C MET A 192 -12.67 -7.92 -9.98
N SER A 193 -12.67 -8.98 -10.76
CA SER A 193 -13.21 -9.00 -12.13
C SER A 193 -14.71 -8.67 -12.20
N ASP A 194 -15.46 -8.87 -11.12
CA ASP A 194 -16.91 -8.50 -11.02
C ASP A 194 -17.11 -7.03 -10.59
N GLY A 195 -16.01 -6.33 -10.26
CA GLY A 195 -16.00 -4.91 -9.88
C GLY A 195 -16.15 -4.67 -8.39
N ARG A 196 -16.28 -5.70 -7.56
CA ARG A 196 -16.21 -5.55 -6.10
C ARG A 196 -14.76 -5.36 -5.66
N HIS A 197 -14.55 -4.80 -4.50
CA HIS A 197 -13.24 -4.50 -3.95
C HIS A 197 -12.96 -5.37 -2.72
N ILE A 198 -11.73 -5.82 -2.62
CA ILE A 198 -11.23 -6.59 -1.47
C ILE A 198 -10.11 -5.80 -0.81
N LEU A 199 -10.13 -5.73 0.51
CA LEU A 199 -9.12 -5.13 1.35
C LEU A 199 -8.60 -6.18 2.34
N ILE A 200 -7.28 -6.33 2.43
CA ILE A 200 -6.62 -7.12 3.47
C ILE A 200 -5.85 -6.19 4.41
N TYR A 201 -6.17 -6.25 5.71
CA TYR A 201 -5.72 -5.27 6.69
C TYR A 201 -5.79 -5.81 8.12
N ASN A 202 -5.13 -5.13 9.04
CA ASN A 202 -5.39 -5.38 10.46
C ASN A 202 -6.64 -4.62 10.91
N HIS A 203 -7.70 -5.34 11.30
CA HIS A 203 -8.95 -4.76 11.79
C HIS A 203 -8.79 -4.25 13.22
N PHE A 204 -7.90 -3.28 13.38
CA PHE A 204 -7.59 -2.66 14.66
C PHE A 204 -7.19 -1.20 14.44
N SER A 205 -7.51 -0.37 15.40
CA SER A 205 -7.08 1.03 15.41
C SER A 205 -5.79 1.18 16.24
N THR A 206 -5.16 2.34 16.20
CA THR A 206 -4.11 2.67 17.17
C THR A 206 -4.72 2.87 18.54
N LEU A 207 -4.00 2.47 19.58
CA LEU A 207 -4.36 2.79 20.95
C LEU A 207 -3.96 4.24 21.26
N SER A 208 -4.75 4.93 22.08
CA SER A 208 -4.45 6.29 22.52
C SER A 208 -3.05 6.38 23.12
N GLY A 209 -2.27 7.35 22.66
CA GLY A 209 -0.91 7.57 23.14
C GLY A 209 0.16 6.60 22.59
N THR A 210 -0.22 5.70 21.66
CA THR A 210 0.74 4.77 21.04
C THR A 210 0.93 5.06 19.53
N PRO A 211 2.16 4.93 19.01
CA PRO A 211 2.42 5.16 17.58
C PRO A 211 1.89 4.06 16.66
N LYS A 212 1.60 2.88 17.21
CA LYS A 212 1.15 1.69 16.46
C LYS A 212 0.17 0.90 17.32
N GLY A 213 -0.84 0.29 16.70
CA GLY A 213 -1.66 -0.74 17.32
C GLY A 213 -1.08 -2.14 17.09
N PRO A 214 -1.64 -3.17 17.76
CA PRO A 214 -1.28 -4.55 17.51
C PRO A 214 -1.56 -4.93 16.05
N ARG A 215 -0.70 -5.77 15.46
CA ARG A 215 -0.87 -6.29 14.10
C ARG A 215 -1.64 -7.62 14.10
N THR A 216 -2.74 -7.59 14.81
CA THR A 216 -3.74 -8.66 14.92
C THR A 216 -5.09 -8.01 15.28
N PRO A 217 -6.24 -8.55 14.83
CA PRO A 217 -6.38 -9.60 13.82
C PRO A 217 -5.99 -9.13 12.42
N LEU A 218 -5.63 -10.07 11.53
CA LEU A 218 -5.51 -9.84 10.09
C LEU A 218 -6.81 -10.29 9.43
N CYS A 219 -7.49 -9.37 8.77
CA CYS A 219 -8.82 -9.59 8.21
C CYS A 219 -8.89 -9.29 6.73
N VAL A 220 -9.91 -9.85 6.08
CA VAL A 220 -10.34 -9.50 4.74
C VAL A 220 -11.70 -8.81 4.83
N ALA A 221 -11.84 -7.69 4.14
CA ALA A 221 -13.11 -7.00 3.97
C ALA A 221 -13.46 -6.86 2.49
N ILE A 222 -14.76 -6.75 2.21
CA ILE A 222 -15.33 -6.56 0.88
C ILE A 222 -16.12 -5.25 0.83
N SER A 223 -16.10 -4.60 -0.34
CA SER A 223 -16.90 -3.41 -0.63
C SER A 223 -17.38 -3.44 -2.08
N GLU A 224 -18.56 -2.91 -2.34
CA GLU A 224 -19.09 -2.69 -3.69
C GLU A 224 -18.76 -1.30 -4.24
N ASP A 225 -18.55 -0.34 -3.35
CA ASP A 225 -18.41 1.08 -3.66
C ASP A 225 -17.05 1.69 -3.23
N GLY A 226 -16.19 0.91 -2.57
CA GLY A 226 -14.92 1.37 -2.00
C GLY A 226 -15.05 2.28 -0.77
N ILE A 227 -16.28 2.52 -0.30
CA ILE A 227 -16.60 3.40 0.84
C ILE A 227 -17.09 2.57 2.03
N ASN A 228 -18.08 1.72 1.76
CA ASN A 228 -18.70 0.85 2.76
C ASN A 228 -18.03 -0.52 2.75
N TRP A 229 -17.27 -0.81 3.81
CA TRP A 229 -16.47 -2.02 3.94
C TRP A 229 -17.05 -2.97 4.97
N LYS A 230 -17.29 -4.22 4.57
CA LYS A 230 -17.77 -5.29 5.44
C LYS A 230 -16.64 -6.30 5.66
N PRO A 231 -16.16 -6.52 6.89
CA PRO A 231 -15.28 -7.64 7.21
C PRO A 231 -15.99 -8.97 6.90
N ILE A 232 -15.33 -9.87 6.19
CA ILE A 232 -15.91 -11.16 5.76
C ILE A 232 -15.09 -12.36 6.23
N LEU A 233 -13.81 -12.18 6.57
CA LEU A 233 -12.95 -13.27 6.98
C LEU A 233 -11.85 -12.77 7.90
N THR A 234 -11.59 -13.52 8.98
CA THR A 234 -10.39 -13.37 9.81
C THR A 234 -9.39 -14.45 9.42
N LEU A 235 -8.22 -14.04 8.94
CA LEU A 235 -7.14 -14.95 8.55
C LEU A 235 -6.30 -15.36 9.75
N GLU A 236 -6.05 -14.43 10.66
CA GLU A 236 -5.22 -14.60 11.84
C GLU A 236 -5.76 -13.73 12.98
N ASP A 237 -5.87 -14.31 14.18
CA ASP A 237 -6.40 -13.60 15.37
C ASP A 237 -5.61 -13.89 16.66
N SER A 238 -4.50 -14.62 16.56
CA SER A 238 -3.68 -14.92 17.74
C SER A 238 -3.19 -13.62 18.40
N PRO A 239 -3.29 -13.50 19.73
CA PRO A 239 -2.77 -12.36 20.47
C PRO A 239 -1.24 -12.26 20.39
N ILE A 240 -0.55 -13.38 20.07
CA ILE A 240 0.86 -13.38 19.78
C ILE A 240 1.07 -12.84 18.36
N SER A 241 1.06 -11.53 18.27
CA SER A 241 1.27 -10.75 17.05
C SER A 241 2.66 -11.06 16.43
N GLN A 242 3.01 -10.87 15.17
CA GLN A 242 2.33 -9.94 14.26
C GLN A 242 2.05 -10.60 12.91
N TYR A 243 0.95 -10.15 12.30
CA TYR A 243 0.54 -10.49 10.95
C TYR A 243 0.46 -9.20 10.14
N SER A 244 1.35 -9.01 9.16
CA SER A 244 1.54 -7.69 8.57
C SER A 244 2.03 -7.73 7.13
N TYR A 245 2.03 -6.56 6.49
CA TYR A 245 2.46 -6.37 5.12
C TYR A 245 1.83 -7.36 4.14
N PRO A 246 0.50 -7.44 4.12
CA PRO A 246 -0.19 -8.32 3.19
C PRO A 246 -0.01 -7.83 1.75
N SER A 247 -0.08 -8.78 0.81
CA SER A 247 -0.30 -8.53 -0.60
C SER A 247 -1.39 -9.48 -1.09
N ILE A 248 -2.32 -8.99 -1.92
CA ILE A 248 -3.47 -9.76 -2.41
C ILE A 248 -3.72 -9.52 -3.88
N ILE A 249 -4.03 -10.58 -4.61
CA ILE A 249 -4.46 -10.52 -6.01
C ILE A 249 -5.66 -11.43 -6.22
N GLN A 250 -6.42 -11.22 -7.30
CA GLN A 250 -7.34 -12.22 -7.82
C GLN A 250 -6.62 -13.05 -8.91
N GLY A 251 -6.63 -14.36 -8.75
CA GLY A 251 -6.09 -15.30 -9.72
C GLY A 251 -7.02 -15.48 -10.93
N LYS A 252 -6.50 -16.11 -12.00
CA LYS A 252 -7.29 -16.49 -13.18
C LYS A 252 -8.37 -17.54 -12.87
N ASP A 253 -8.22 -18.25 -11.77
CA ASP A 253 -9.19 -19.19 -11.20
C ASP A 253 -10.36 -18.51 -10.48
N GLY A 254 -10.37 -17.17 -10.45
CA GLY A 254 -11.37 -16.36 -9.75
C GLY A 254 -11.17 -16.24 -8.24
N LYS A 255 -10.27 -17.03 -7.66
CA LYS A 255 -9.97 -16.99 -6.23
C LYS A 255 -9.04 -15.83 -5.87
N LEU A 256 -8.98 -15.50 -4.60
CA LEU A 256 -8.03 -14.54 -4.07
C LEU A 256 -6.80 -15.27 -3.54
N HIS A 257 -5.64 -14.74 -3.86
CA HIS A 257 -4.35 -15.23 -3.40
C HIS A 257 -3.68 -14.16 -2.56
N ALA A 258 -3.41 -14.46 -1.30
CA ALA A 258 -2.80 -13.54 -0.36
C ALA A 258 -1.50 -14.08 0.21
N ILE A 259 -0.53 -13.22 0.39
CA ILE A 259 0.69 -13.48 1.15
C ILE A 259 0.86 -12.41 2.23
N TYR A 260 1.42 -12.78 3.36
CA TYR A 260 1.69 -11.84 4.44
C TYR A 260 2.80 -12.33 5.37
N THR A 261 3.41 -11.41 6.10
CA THR A 261 4.35 -11.75 7.17
C THR A 261 3.61 -12.44 8.31
N TRP A 262 4.03 -13.65 8.64
CA TRP A 262 3.53 -14.42 9.77
C TRP A 262 4.55 -14.41 10.91
N ARG A 263 4.23 -13.68 11.99
CA ARG A 263 5.03 -13.56 13.23
C ARG A 263 6.48 -13.14 13.01
N ARG A 264 6.79 -12.46 11.91
CA ARG A 264 8.17 -12.14 11.44
C ARG A 264 9.11 -13.35 11.30
N GLN A 265 8.55 -14.54 11.20
CA GLN A 265 9.31 -15.79 11.08
C GLN A 265 9.28 -16.36 9.68
N ARG A 266 8.17 -16.10 8.96
CA ARG A 266 7.96 -16.61 7.62
C ARG A 266 6.95 -15.76 6.85
N ILE A 267 6.88 -16.00 5.54
CA ILE A 267 5.78 -15.56 4.70
C ILE A 267 4.75 -16.67 4.65
N LYS A 268 3.48 -16.36 4.94
CA LYS A 268 2.35 -17.28 4.79
C LYS A 268 1.58 -16.95 3.53
N TYR A 269 1.24 -17.97 2.75
CA TYR A 269 0.35 -17.92 1.61
C TYR A 269 -1.02 -18.46 2.02
N THR A 270 -2.08 -17.83 1.52
CA THR A 270 -3.46 -18.25 1.73
C THR A 270 -4.26 -18.06 0.44
N GLU A 271 -4.95 -19.11 0.04
CA GLU A 271 -5.97 -19.07 -1.03
C GLU A 271 -7.34 -18.84 -0.37
N ILE A 272 -8.15 -17.94 -0.94
CA ILE A 272 -9.46 -17.57 -0.41
C ILE A 272 -10.49 -17.74 -1.53
N ASP A 273 -11.44 -18.62 -1.32
CA ASP A 273 -12.57 -18.85 -2.20
C ASP A 273 -13.79 -18.15 -1.62
N LEU A 274 -14.18 -17.02 -2.21
CA LEU A 274 -15.31 -16.22 -1.71
C LEU A 274 -16.66 -16.96 -1.77
N SER A 275 -16.81 -17.97 -2.64
CA SER A 275 -18.03 -18.76 -2.71
C SER A 275 -18.27 -19.62 -1.46
N LYS A 276 -17.24 -19.84 -0.67
CA LYS A 276 -17.25 -20.63 0.58
C LYS A 276 -17.39 -19.77 1.84
N ILE A 277 -17.40 -18.47 1.71
CA ILE A 277 -17.58 -17.53 2.84
C ILE A 277 -19.07 -17.24 2.98
N LYS A 278 -19.62 -17.54 4.17
CA LYS A 278 -21.03 -17.32 4.52
C LYS A 278 -21.30 -15.89 4.97
#